data_7cb3acafebd8d050ec53cbba6cb7c640
#
_entry.id   7cb3acafebd8d050ec53cbba6cb7c640
#
_cell.length_a   1.000
_cell.length_b   1.000
_cell.length_c   1.000
_cell.angle_alpha   90.00
_cell.angle_beta   90.00
_cell.angle_gamma   90.00
#
_symmetry.space_group_name_H-M   'P 1'
#
loop_
_entity.id
_entity.type
_entity.pdbx_description
1 polymer ?
#
loop_
_entity_poly.entity_id
_entity_poly.type
_entity_poly.pdbx_seq_one_letter_code
_entity_poly.pdbx_strand_id
1 'polypeptide(L)'
;LRKLAHIARAYDRGYGHFTTRQNIQYNWIELEQTPDILAELASVEMHAIQTSGNCIRNITSDQFCGVAADELDDPRPYIEILRQWSTFHPEFAFLPRKFKIAVNAAAEDRAAIQAHDIGLNLVKNAAGELGFQVLVGGGLGRTPIIGSVIRDFLPWEHLLTYVEAIMRVYNQYGRRDNKYKARIKILVKALGVEEFTRQVEAEWADLKDSPSTITLDELNRVASYFTPPAYENLPSDESVLQNLRHENKDFSNWVSRNVRQIGRAHV
;
A
#
# COMPACT_ATOMS: atom_id res chain seq x y z
N LEU A 1 3.37 4.64 18.35
CA LEU A 1 4.48 3.82 18.85
C LEU A 1 4.33 3.48 20.34
N ARG A 2 4.09 4.45 21.24
CA ARG A 2 3.94 4.20 22.70
C ARG A 2 2.85 3.16 23.00
N LYS A 3 1.69 3.27 22.33
CA LYS A 3 0.58 2.33 22.49
C LYS A 3 0.95 0.91 22.03
N LEU A 4 1.60 0.77 20.90
CA LEU A 4 2.08 -0.52 20.39
C LEU A 4 3.12 -1.15 21.33
N ALA A 5 4.04 -0.34 21.89
CA ALA A 5 5.00 -0.81 22.88
C ALA A 5 4.31 -1.22 24.21
N HIS A 6 3.25 -0.51 24.61
CA HIS A 6 2.43 -0.88 25.76
C HIS A 6 1.76 -2.24 25.55
N ILE A 7 1.08 -2.43 24.41
CA ILE A 7 0.43 -3.70 24.06
C ILE A 7 1.43 -4.86 24.09
N ALA A 8 2.61 -4.67 23.49
CA ALA A 8 3.66 -5.70 23.53
C ALA A 8 4.04 -6.13 24.94
N ARG A 9 4.15 -5.17 25.86
CA ARG A 9 4.54 -5.46 27.28
C ARG A 9 3.41 -5.98 28.14
N ALA A 10 2.17 -5.48 27.92
CA ALA A 10 1.03 -5.82 28.78
C ALA A 10 0.36 -7.14 28.36
N TYR A 11 0.33 -7.46 27.06
CA TYR A 11 -0.46 -8.55 26.49
C TYR A 11 0.37 -9.57 25.70
N ASP A 12 1.65 -9.31 25.45
CA ASP A 12 2.55 -10.22 24.76
C ASP A 12 3.87 -10.33 25.57
N ARG A 13 4.93 -10.80 24.98
CA ARG A 13 6.24 -11.05 25.62
C ARG A 13 7.21 -9.85 25.58
N GLY A 14 6.70 -8.64 25.41
CA GLY A 14 7.48 -7.40 25.41
C GLY A 14 8.12 -7.06 24.05
N TYR A 15 7.82 -7.78 22.99
CA TYR A 15 8.30 -7.49 21.63
C TYR A 15 7.22 -7.75 20.58
N GLY A 16 7.37 -7.13 19.40
CA GLY A 16 6.53 -7.35 18.24
C GLY A 16 7.37 -7.73 17.03
N HIS A 17 6.74 -8.30 16.01
CA HIS A 17 7.34 -8.66 14.74
C HIS A 17 6.86 -7.72 13.64
N PHE A 18 7.78 -6.97 13.01
CA PHE A 18 7.49 -6.16 11.83
C PHE A 18 7.32 -7.06 10.62
N THR A 19 6.23 -6.86 9.90
CA THR A 19 5.89 -7.70 8.74
C THR A 19 6.24 -7.00 7.42
N THR A 20 6.35 -7.79 6.33
CA THR A 20 6.52 -7.27 4.97
C THR A 20 5.29 -6.53 4.42
N ARG A 21 4.22 -6.44 5.20
CA ARG A 21 2.99 -5.70 4.89
C ARG A 21 2.83 -4.45 5.76
N GLN A 22 3.93 -3.94 6.32
CA GLN A 22 3.93 -2.71 7.13
C GLN A 22 3.00 -2.81 8.35
N ASN A 23 2.90 -4.03 8.92
CA ASN A 23 2.14 -4.30 10.13
C ASN A 23 3.07 -4.73 11.26
N ILE A 24 2.56 -4.70 12.48
CA ILE A 24 3.18 -5.34 13.66
C ILE A 24 2.34 -6.55 14.03
N GLN A 25 3.01 -7.68 14.23
CA GLN A 25 2.40 -8.93 14.68
C GLN A 25 2.82 -9.23 16.12
N TYR A 26 1.83 -9.51 16.96
CA TYR A 26 2.01 -10.06 18.29
C TYR A 26 1.69 -11.55 18.25
N ASN A 27 2.54 -12.40 18.82
CA ASN A 27 2.45 -13.84 18.61
C ASN A 27 1.91 -14.62 19.81
N TRP A 28 1.86 -14.01 20.98
CA TRP A 28 1.63 -14.69 22.25
C TRP A 28 0.47 -14.12 23.06
N ILE A 29 -0.43 -13.39 22.39
CA ILE A 29 -1.66 -12.89 23.00
C ILE A 29 -2.62 -14.03 23.30
N GLU A 30 -3.31 -13.95 24.44
CA GLU A 30 -4.42 -14.81 24.77
C GLU A 30 -5.71 -14.30 24.12
N LEU A 31 -6.57 -15.23 23.69
CA LEU A 31 -7.79 -14.89 22.94
C LEU A 31 -8.72 -13.99 23.75
N GLU A 32 -8.81 -14.24 25.04
CA GLU A 32 -9.66 -13.51 25.99
C GLU A 32 -9.25 -12.03 26.13
N GLN A 33 -7.98 -11.71 25.89
CA GLN A 33 -7.44 -10.34 25.95
C GLN A 33 -7.60 -9.55 24.66
N THR A 34 -8.06 -10.20 23.58
CA THR A 34 -8.21 -9.55 22.28
C THR A 34 -9.14 -8.33 22.31
N PRO A 35 -10.30 -8.33 23.01
CA PRO A 35 -11.15 -7.14 23.09
C PRO A 35 -10.43 -5.93 23.74
N ASP A 36 -9.65 -6.16 24.78
CA ASP A 36 -8.89 -5.11 25.46
C ASP A 36 -7.81 -4.52 24.55
N ILE A 37 -7.09 -5.37 23.81
CA ILE A 37 -6.09 -4.94 22.83
C ILE A 37 -6.74 -4.10 21.72
N LEU A 38 -7.91 -4.49 21.25
CA LEU A 38 -8.64 -3.71 20.21
C LEU A 38 -9.10 -2.36 20.79
N ALA A 39 -9.54 -2.30 22.05
CA ALA A 39 -9.87 -1.04 22.72
C ALA A 39 -8.64 -0.14 22.88
N GLU A 40 -7.48 -0.73 23.25
CA GLU A 40 -6.21 -0.01 23.32
C GLU A 40 -5.82 0.59 21.95
N LEU A 41 -5.96 -0.16 20.87
CA LEU A 41 -5.71 0.35 19.51
C LEU A 41 -6.70 1.45 19.14
N ALA A 42 -7.99 1.27 19.42
CA ALA A 42 -9.02 2.27 19.13
C ALA A 42 -8.77 3.60 19.85
N SER A 43 -8.18 3.57 21.06
CA SER A 43 -7.83 4.79 21.81
C SER A 43 -6.80 5.70 21.12
N VAL A 44 -6.14 5.20 20.07
CA VAL A 44 -5.17 5.94 19.24
C VAL A 44 -5.53 5.85 17.75
N GLU A 45 -6.83 5.65 17.46
CA GLU A 45 -7.39 5.60 16.10
C GLU A 45 -6.76 4.52 15.20
N MET A 46 -6.32 3.41 15.81
CA MET A 46 -5.78 2.25 15.11
C MET A 46 -6.75 1.07 15.16
N HIS A 47 -6.64 0.18 14.19
CA HIS A 47 -7.42 -1.05 14.11
C HIS A 47 -6.62 -2.18 13.46
N ALA A 48 -7.15 -3.42 13.53
CA ALA A 48 -6.53 -4.61 12.95
C ALA A 48 -7.28 -5.13 11.70
N ILE A 49 -8.18 -4.33 11.10
CA ILE A 49 -8.97 -4.72 9.92
C ILE A 49 -8.03 -4.94 8.73
N GLN A 50 -8.33 -5.95 7.89
CA GLN A 50 -7.54 -6.31 6.69
C GLN A 50 -6.09 -6.77 6.95
N THR A 51 -5.72 -7.02 8.19
CA THR A 51 -4.39 -7.58 8.50
C THR A 51 -4.31 -9.10 8.28
N SER A 52 -5.45 -9.79 8.24
CA SER A 52 -5.56 -11.25 8.12
C SER A 52 -6.74 -11.67 7.23
N GLY A 53 -6.87 -12.96 6.94
CA GLY A 53 -8.02 -13.55 6.23
C GLY A 53 -7.88 -13.63 4.70
N ASN A 54 -8.94 -14.15 4.08
CA ASN A 54 -9.10 -14.27 2.63
C ASN A 54 -9.85 -13.06 2.07
N CYS A 55 -9.31 -11.89 2.30
CA CYS A 55 -9.83 -10.60 1.86
C CYS A 55 -8.71 -9.78 1.21
N ILE A 56 -9.05 -8.61 0.71
CA ILE A 56 -8.06 -7.60 0.34
C ILE A 56 -7.35 -7.19 1.64
N ARG A 57 -6.02 -7.30 1.66
CA ARG A 57 -5.19 -6.88 2.79
C ARG A 57 -5.01 -5.37 2.79
N ASN A 58 -4.51 -4.81 3.88
CA ASN A 58 -4.10 -3.41 3.92
C ASN A 58 -3.28 -3.06 2.67
N ILE A 59 -3.52 -1.88 2.10
CA ILE A 59 -2.77 -1.40 0.95
C ILE A 59 -1.39 -0.95 1.42
N THR A 60 -0.33 -1.33 0.72
CA THR A 60 1.04 -0.93 1.06
C THR A 60 1.64 0.00 0.01
N SER A 61 2.61 0.80 0.42
CA SER A 61 3.33 1.71 -0.46
C SER A 61 4.79 1.85 -0.04
N ASP A 62 5.51 2.76 -0.67
CA ASP A 62 6.84 3.21 -0.30
C ASP A 62 6.85 3.78 1.14
N GLN A 63 7.91 3.51 1.87
CA GLN A 63 8.13 4.07 3.22
C GLN A 63 8.32 5.60 3.21
N PHE A 64 8.67 6.18 2.08
CA PHE A 64 8.85 7.64 1.91
C PHE A 64 7.66 8.31 1.21
N CYS A 65 6.55 7.62 1.12
CA CYS A 65 5.31 8.07 0.50
C CYS A 65 4.88 9.45 1.05
N GLY A 66 4.69 10.40 0.16
CA GLY A 66 4.32 11.79 0.46
C GLY A 66 5.50 12.71 0.78
N VAL A 67 6.75 12.21 0.81
CA VAL A 67 7.95 13.03 1.09
C VAL A 67 9.12 12.75 0.15
N ALA A 68 9.07 11.70 -0.66
CA ALA A 68 10.16 11.35 -1.56
C ALA A 68 10.35 12.40 -2.68
N ALA A 69 11.60 12.71 -3.01
CA ALA A 69 11.93 13.70 -4.04
C ALA A 69 11.58 13.23 -5.45
N ASP A 70 11.53 11.93 -5.66
CA ASP A 70 11.28 11.28 -6.95
C ASP A 70 9.81 10.86 -7.15
N GLU A 71 8.89 11.26 -6.26
CA GLU A 71 7.46 11.04 -6.43
C GLU A 71 6.89 11.92 -7.54
N LEU A 72 6.06 11.34 -8.40
CA LEU A 72 5.29 12.08 -9.41
C LEU A 72 4.17 12.91 -8.80
N ASP A 73 3.54 12.35 -7.76
CA ASP A 73 2.50 12.95 -6.94
C ASP A 73 2.35 12.13 -5.64
N ASP A 74 1.64 12.67 -4.65
CA ASP A 74 1.39 11.98 -3.39
C ASP A 74 0.40 10.81 -3.58
N PRO A 75 0.81 9.54 -3.44
CA PRO A 75 -0.08 8.41 -3.63
C PRO A 75 -1.00 8.12 -2.45
N ARG A 76 -0.79 8.75 -1.28
CA ARG A 76 -1.55 8.46 -0.05
C ARG A 76 -3.06 8.68 -0.19
N PRO A 77 -3.57 9.71 -0.89
CA PRO A 77 -5.01 9.85 -1.13
C PRO A 77 -5.62 8.65 -1.87
N TYR A 78 -4.96 8.17 -2.91
CA TYR A 78 -5.42 7.02 -3.69
C TYR A 78 -5.40 5.73 -2.86
N ILE A 79 -4.37 5.55 -2.03
CA ILE A 79 -4.25 4.41 -1.11
C ILE A 79 -5.39 4.41 -0.10
N GLU A 80 -5.70 5.58 0.46
CA GLU A 80 -6.77 5.72 1.44
C GLU A 80 -8.15 5.49 0.82
N ILE A 81 -8.39 5.98 -0.40
CA ILE A 81 -9.61 5.68 -1.17
C ILE A 81 -9.75 4.17 -1.39
N LEU A 82 -8.70 3.49 -1.84
CA LEU A 82 -8.69 2.04 -1.99
C LEU A 82 -8.97 1.31 -0.67
N ARG A 83 -8.39 1.80 0.44
CA ARG A 83 -8.62 1.24 1.77
C ARG A 83 -10.08 1.37 2.19
N GLN A 84 -10.66 2.57 2.07
CA GLN A 84 -12.06 2.82 2.43
C GLN A 84 -13.00 1.97 1.59
N TRP A 85 -12.81 1.93 0.29
CA TRP A 85 -13.61 1.14 -0.64
C TRP A 85 -13.51 -0.37 -0.35
N SER A 86 -12.31 -0.90 -0.09
CA SER A 86 -12.11 -2.33 0.12
C SER A 86 -12.52 -2.84 1.50
N THR A 87 -12.65 -1.92 2.49
CA THR A 87 -13.06 -2.26 3.85
C THR A 87 -14.54 -2.64 3.87
N PHE A 88 -14.83 -3.87 4.28
CA PHE A 88 -16.18 -4.45 4.29
C PHE A 88 -16.88 -4.51 2.91
N HIS A 89 -16.13 -4.47 1.83
CA HIS A 89 -16.71 -4.65 0.50
C HIS A 89 -17.40 -6.03 0.41
N PRO A 90 -18.71 -6.07 0.09
CA PRO A 90 -19.51 -7.29 0.23
C PRO A 90 -19.03 -8.44 -0.67
N GLU A 91 -18.55 -8.13 -1.87
CA GLU A 91 -18.08 -9.14 -2.82
C GLU A 91 -16.70 -9.73 -2.45
N PHE A 92 -15.90 -9.05 -1.60
CA PHE A 92 -14.50 -9.41 -1.37
C PHE A 92 -14.20 -9.87 0.05
N ALA A 93 -15.24 -10.21 0.82
CA ALA A 93 -15.10 -10.75 2.17
C ALA A 93 -14.57 -12.20 2.19
N PHE A 94 -14.85 -12.98 1.14
CA PHE A 94 -14.50 -14.40 1.03
C PHE A 94 -13.81 -14.73 -0.30
N LEU A 95 -12.67 -14.12 -0.54
CA LEU A 95 -11.84 -14.39 -1.72
C LEU A 95 -11.27 -15.82 -1.68
N PRO A 96 -10.85 -16.39 -2.83
CA PRO A 96 -10.17 -17.70 -2.87
C PRO A 96 -8.94 -17.75 -1.95
N ARG A 97 -8.22 -16.63 -1.83
CA ARG A 97 -7.04 -16.49 -0.96
C ARG A 97 -6.83 -15.01 -0.62
N LYS A 98 -5.98 -14.74 0.42
CA LYS A 98 -5.49 -13.39 0.74
C LYS A 98 -5.03 -12.64 -0.50
N PHE A 99 -5.42 -11.40 -0.62
CA PHE A 99 -5.14 -10.56 -1.77
C PHE A 99 -4.36 -9.31 -1.36
N LYS A 100 -3.32 -8.96 -2.11
CA LYS A 100 -2.38 -7.91 -1.76
C LYS A 100 -2.26 -6.90 -2.87
N ILE A 101 -2.45 -5.64 -2.54
CA ILE A 101 -2.27 -4.50 -3.44
C ILE A 101 -1.12 -3.65 -2.90
N ALA A 102 -0.27 -3.16 -3.78
CA ALA A 102 0.74 -2.17 -3.47
C ALA A 102 0.72 -1.04 -4.50
N VAL A 103 1.02 0.17 -4.05
CA VAL A 103 1.03 1.39 -4.87
C VAL A 103 2.42 2.00 -4.81
N ASN A 104 2.95 2.39 -5.95
CA ASN A 104 4.18 3.16 -6.10
C ASN A 104 3.90 4.45 -6.85
N ALA A 105 4.54 5.55 -6.48
CA ALA A 105 4.47 6.83 -7.17
C ALA A 105 5.86 7.41 -7.46
N ALA A 106 6.90 6.78 -6.93
CA ALA A 106 8.29 7.20 -7.10
C ALA A 106 8.90 6.59 -8.38
N ALA A 107 9.96 7.19 -8.87
CA ALA A 107 10.70 6.66 -10.01
C ALA A 107 11.32 5.29 -9.70
N GLU A 108 11.72 5.06 -8.44
CA GLU A 108 12.21 3.78 -7.95
C GLU A 108 11.07 2.99 -7.28
N ASP A 109 10.90 1.72 -7.66
CA ASP A 109 9.91 0.82 -7.02
C ASP A 109 10.38 0.33 -5.65
N ARG A 110 10.28 1.17 -4.62
CA ARG A 110 10.54 0.81 -3.23
C ARG A 110 9.38 0.06 -2.56
N ALA A 111 8.21 0.07 -3.20
CA ALA A 111 7.02 -0.66 -2.74
C ALA A 111 7.00 -2.13 -3.18
N ALA A 112 7.90 -2.53 -4.08
CA ALA A 112 7.96 -3.86 -4.71
C ALA A 112 6.61 -4.26 -5.35
N ILE A 113 6.00 -3.34 -6.11
CA ILE A 113 4.67 -3.54 -6.72
C ILE A 113 4.62 -4.77 -7.59
N GLN A 114 5.72 -5.10 -8.27
CA GLN A 114 5.81 -6.27 -9.15
C GLN A 114 5.65 -7.62 -8.41
N ALA A 115 5.85 -7.64 -7.08
CA ALA A 115 5.72 -8.83 -6.24
C ALA A 115 4.35 -8.95 -5.56
N HIS A 116 3.36 -8.16 -5.99
CA HIS A 116 2.02 -8.12 -5.42
C HIS A 116 0.96 -8.71 -6.35
N ASP A 117 -0.21 -9.07 -5.79
CA ASP A 117 -1.32 -9.59 -6.58
C ASP A 117 -1.84 -8.55 -7.57
N ILE A 118 -1.91 -7.28 -7.14
CA ILE A 118 -2.00 -6.08 -7.98
C ILE A 118 -0.87 -5.14 -7.58
N GLY A 119 -0.13 -4.64 -8.56
CA GLY A 119 0.81 -3.54 -8.47
C GLY A 119 0.26 -2.32 -9.22
N LEU A 120 0.24 -1.18 -8.57
CA LEU A 120 -0.21 0.09 -9.14
C LEU A 120 0.97 1.05 -9.16
N ASN A 121 1.38 1.46 -10.35
CA ASN A 121 2.45 2.44 -10.52
C ASN A 121 1.85 3.74 -11.02
N LEU A 122 1.97 4.82 -10.26
CA LEU A 122 1.52 6.14 -10.69
C LEU A 122 2.41 6.60 -11.86
N VAL A 123 1.78 7.03 -12.94
CA VAL A 123 2.45 7.46 -14.19
C VAL A 123 1.75 8.68 -14.76
N LYS A 124 2.44 9.36 -15.68
CA LYS A 124 1.84 10.41 -16.52
C LYS A 124 1.80 9.96 -17.96
N ASN A 125 0.70 10.28 -18.64
CA ASN A 125 0.62 10.08 -20.08
C ASN A 125 1.34 11.22 -20.86
N ALA A 126 1.33 11.15 -22.17
CA ALA A 126 1.98 12.16 -23.02
C ALA A 126 1.35 13.57 -22.90
N ALA A 127 0.11 13.67 -22.41
CA ALA A 127 -0.55 14.94 -22.12
C ALA A 127 -0.23 15.48 -20.72
N GLY A 128 0.52 14.72 -19.90
CA GLY A 128 0.86 15.08 -18.53
C GLY A 128 -0.22 14.73 -17.49
N GLU A 129 -1.28 14.01 -17.92
CA GLU A 129 -2.35 13.57 -17.02
C GLU A 129 -1.88 12.41 -16.16
N LEU A 130 -2.30 12.41 -14.89
CA LEU A 130 -2.01 11.33 -13.93
C LEU A 130 -2.89 10.10 -14.17
N GLY A 131 -2.31 8.95 -13.96
CA GLY A 131 -2.98 7.67 -14.03
C GLY A 131 -2.11 6.56 -13.47
N PHE A 132 -2.55 5.32 -13.63
CA PHE A 132 -1.83 4.15 -13.12
C PHE A 132 -1.46 3.19 -14.24
N GLN A 133 -0.22 2.74 -14.24
CA GLN A 133 0.13 1.48 -14.88
C GLN A 133 -0.27 0.35 -13.93
N VAL A 134 -0.98 -0.65 -14.43
CA VAL A 134 -1.55 -1.74 -13.64
C VAL A 134 -0.85 -3.04 -13.95
N LEU A 135 -0.27 -3.65 -12.91
CA LEU A 135 0.38 -4.95 -12.95
C LEU A 135 -0.45 -5.97 -12.17
N VAL A 136 -0.54 -7.20 -12.65
CA VAL A 136 -1.30 -8.27 -12.00
C VAL A 136 -0.53 -9.59 -12.01
N GLY A 137 -0.80 -10.42 -11.01
CA GLY A 137 -0.30 -11.78 -10.94
C GLY A 137 1.09 -11.94 -10.34
N GLY A 138 1.60 -10.91 -9.66
CA GLY A 138 2.81 -11.00 -8.86
C GLY A 138 2.61 -11.78 -7.56
N GLY A 139 3.69 -12.20 -6.97
CA GLY A 139 3.63 -12.81 -5.65
C GLY A 139 4.86 -13.60 -5.26
N LEU A 140 5.18 -13.52 -3.98
CA LEU A 140 6.25 -14.27 -3.33
C LEU A 140 5.75 -15.63 -2.81
N GLY A 141 6.58 -16.34 -2.10
CA GLY A 141 6.33 -17.64 -1.51
C GLY A 141 7.08 -18.75 -2.26
N ARG A 142 6.57 -19.97 -2.21
CA ARG A 142 7.28 -21.15 -2.76
C ARG A 142 7.64 -21.02 -4.26
N THR A 143 6.81 -20.33 -5.03
CA THR A 143 7.04 -20.09 -6.46
C THR A 143 6.86 -18.60 -6.70
N PRO A 144 7.92 -17.77 -6.58
CA PRO A 144 7.83 -16.35 -6.84
C PRO A 144 7.56 -16.08 -8.33
N ILE A 145 6.68 -15.11 -8.58
CA ILE A 145 6.31 -14.66 -9.93
C ILE A 145 6.29 -13.14 -9.91
N ILE A 146 6.83 -12.53 -10.94
CA ILE A 146 6.73 -11.10 -11.20
C ILE A 146 5.41 -10.82 -11.90
N GLY A 147 4.70 -9.80 -11.47
CA GLY A 147 3.45 -9.36 -12.08
C GLY A 147 3.65 -8.86 -13.52
N SER A 148 2.66 -9.12 -14.35
CA SER A 148 2.63 -8.64 -15.73
C SER A 148 1.80 -7.36 -15.83
N VAL A 149 2.25 -6.43 -16.68
CA VAL A 149 1.46 -5.24 -17.02
C VAL A 149 0.25 -5.70 -17.85
N ILE A 150 -0.95 -5.30 -17.40
CA ILE A 150 -2.20 -5.55 -18.12
C ILE A 150 -2.80 -4.24 -18.67
N ARG A 151 -2.34 -3.09 -18.17
CA ARG A 151 -2.73 -1.78 -18.67
C ARG A 151 -1.60 -0.78 -18.42
N ASP A 152 -1.14 -0.12 -19.48
CA ASP A 152 -0.03 0.84 -19.41
C ASP A 152 -0.45 2.17 -18.80
N PHE A 153 -1.69 2.60 -19.07
CA PHE A 153 -2.27 3.82 -18.50
C PHE A 153 -3.76 3.63 -18.21
N LEU A 154 -4.11 3.79 -16.94
CA LEU A 154 -5.48 3.86 -16.45
C LEU A 154 -5.69 5.26 -15.87
N PRO A 155 -6.62 6.10 -16.36
CA PRO A 155 -6.92 7.36 -15.71
C PRO A 155 -7.26 7.15 -14.24
N TRP A 156 -6.78 8.04 -13.37
CA TRP A 156 -6.88 7.86 -11.91
C TRP A 156 -8.33 7.73 -11.41
N GLU A 157 -9.28 8.33 -12.08
CA GLU A 157 -10.71 8.28 -11.77
C GLU A 157 -11.26 6.85 -11.80
N HIS A 158 -10.66 6.01 -12.64
CA HIS A 158 -11.08 4.62 -12.83
C HIS A 158 -10.33 3.61 -11.95
N LEU A 159 -9.55 4.08 -10.97
CA LEU A 159 -8.77 3.20 -10.09
C LEU A 159 -9.64 2.12 -9.43
N LEU A 160 -10.76 2.52 -8.81
CA LEU A 160 -11.63 1.57 -8.11
C LEU A 160 -12.35 0.63 -9.07
N THR A 161 -12.92 1.17 -10.15
CA THR A 161 -13.69 0.38 -11.13
C THR A 161 -12.82 -0.67 -11.82
N TYR A 162 -11.57 -0.35 -12.11
CA TYR A 162 -10.65 -1.31 -12.74
C TYR A 162 -10.14 -2.36 -11.76
N VAL A 163 -9.81 -1.96 -10.53
CA VAL A 163 -9.47 -2.90 -9.45
C VAL A 163 -10.63 -3.84 -9.17
N GLU A 164 -11.88 -3.33 -9.18
CA GLU A 164 -13.08 -4.15 -9.02
C GLU A 164 -13.21 -5.19 -10.14
N ALA A 165 -13.00 -4.80 -11.40
CA ALA A 165 -13.03 -5.73 -12.53
C ALA A 165 -11.99 -6.87 -12.36
N ILE A 166 -10.75 -6.54 -11.99
CA ILE A 166 -9.72 -7.54 -11.69
C ILE A 166 -10.18 -8.48 -10.56
N MET A 167 -10.75 -7.90 -9.50
CA MET A 167 -11.19 -8.66 -8.34
C MET A 167 -12.36 -9.58 -8.66
N ARG A 168 -13.32 -9.16 -9.50
CA ARG A 168 -14.45 -9.99 -9.93
C ARG A 168 -13.98 -11.18 -10.77
N VAL A 169 -13.12 -10.95 -11.76
CA VAL A 169 -12.51 -12.04 -12.56
C VAL A 169 -11.77 -13.03 -11.63
N TYR A 170 -10.98 -12.52 -10.69
CA TYR A 170 -10.31 -13.39 -9.73
C TYR A 170 -11.28 -14.12 -8.79
N ASN A 171 -12.32 -13.46 -8.28
CA ASN A 171 -13.28 -14.05 -7.35
C ASN A 171 -14.11 -15.16 -8.02
N GLN A 172 -14.43 -14.97 -9.29
CA GLN A 172 -15.20 -15.92 -10.10
C GLN A 172 -14.37 -17.15 -10.50
N TYR A 173 -13.15 -16.95 -11.00
CA TYR A 173 -12.35 -18.03 -11.62
C TYR A 173 -11.19 -18.53 -10.75
N GLY A 174 -10.89 -17.86 -9.64
CA GLY A 174 -9.86 -18.28 -8.70
C GLY A 174 -10.18 -19.61 -8.03
N ARG A 175 -9.19 -20.50 -7.92
CA ARG A 175 -9.37 -21.82 -7.33
C ARG A 175 -9.71 -21.74 -5.84
N ARG A 176 -10.70 -22.51 -5.40
CA ARG A 176 -11.14 -22.64 -4.00
C ARG A 176 -10.90 -24.04 -3.42
N ASP A 177 -10.72 -25.02 -4.28
CA ASP A 177 -10.48 -26.43 -3.93
C ASP A 177 -9.10 -26.67 -3.31
N ASN A 178 -8.11 -25.84 -3.64
CA ASN A 178 -6.74 -25.99 -3.18
C ASN A 178 -6.13 -24.65 -2.78
N LYS A 179 -6.02 -24.40 -1.46
CA LYS A 179 -5.47 -23.15 -0.90
C LYS A 179 -4.04 -22.81 -1.34
N TYR A 180 -3.25 -23.80 -1.78
CA TYR A 180 -1.88 -23.57 -2.26
C TYR A 180 -1.83 -23.13 -3.73
N LYS A 181 -2.93 -23.31 -4.46
CA LYS A 181 -3.08 -22.91 -5.86
C LYS A 181 -4.15 -21.84 -6.07
N ALA A 182 -4.57 -21.17 -5.02
CA ALA A 182 -5.70 -20.23 -5.01
C ALA A 182 -5.30 -18.76 -5.26
N ARG A 183 -4.01 -18.42 -5.30
CA ARG A 183 -3.55 -17.03 -5.55
C ARG A 183 -3.80 -16.63 -7.01
N ILE A 184 -4.07 -15.32 -7.23
CA ILE A 184 -4.32 -14.77 -8.57
C ILE A 184 -3.20 -15.08 -9.57
N LYS A 185 -1.95 -15.09 -9.15
CA LYS A 185 -0.80 -15.45 -10.00
C LYS A 185 -0.93 -16.83 -10.66
N ILE A 186 -1.65 -17.76 -10.02
CA ILE A 186 -1.90 -19.08 -10.58
C ILE A 186 -2.99 -19.01 -11.65
N LEU A 187 -4.02 -18.19 -11.44
CA LEU A 187 -5.07 -17.94 -12.43
C LEU A 187 -4.49 -17.25 -13.67
N VAL A 188 -3.73 -16.17 -13.49
CA VAL A 188 -3.08 -15.44 -14.60
C VAL A 188 -2.15 -16.36 -15.38
N LYS A 189 -1.35 -17.20 -14.70
CA LYS A 189 -0.48 -18.18 -15.37
C LYS A 189 -1.28 -19.23 -16.15
N ALA A 190 -2.43 -19.66 -15.63
CA ALA A 190 -3.25 -20.70 -16.27
C ALA A 190 -3.99 -20.19 -17.51
N LEU A 191 -4.51 -18.97 -17.46
CA LEU A 191 -5.21 -18.33 -18.59
C LEU A 191 -4.24 -17.76 -19.63
N GLY A 192 -3.07 -17.32 -19.19
CA GLY A 192 -2.21 -16.39 -19.93
C GLY A 192 -2.62 -14.94 -19.69
N VAL A 193 -1.63 -14.04 -19.85
CA VAL A 193 -1.82 -12.61 -19.56
C VAL A 193 -2.86 -11.98 -20.49
N GLU A 194 -2.80 -12.30 -21.77
CA GLU A 194 -3.70 -11.74 -22.79
C GLU A 194 -5.16 -12.09 -22.54
N GLU A 195 -5.46 -13.36 -22.24
CA GLU A 195 -6.83 -13.80 -21.98
C GLU A 195 -7.33 -13.24 -20.64
N PHE A 196 -6.48 -13.22 -19.62
CA PHE A 196 -6.84 -12.59 -18.34
C PHE A 196 -7.18 -11.10 -18.53
N THR A 197 -6.35 -10.37 -19.27
CA THR A 197 -6.59 -8.95 -19.60
C THR A 197 -7.90 -8.78 -20.36
N ARG A 198 -8.16 -9.61 -21.38
CA ARG A 198 -9.41 -9.56 -22.13
C ARG A 198 -10.65 -9.71 -21.23
N GLN A 199 -10.59 -10.63 -20.25
CA GLN A 199 -11.70 -10.81 -19.31
C GLN A 199 -11.86 -9.61 -18.38
N VAL A 200 -10.76 -9.03 -17.90
CA VAL A 200 -10.79 -7.82 -17.08
C VAL A 200 -11.37 -6.63 -17.85
N GLU A 201 -10.94 -6.44 -19.09
CA GLU A 201 -11.46 -5.34 -19.92
C GLU A 201 -12.94 -5.49 -20.23
N ALA A 202 -13.42 -6.72 -20.46
CA ALA A 202 -14.85 -6.99 -20.64
C ALA A 202 -15.67 -6.66 -19.40
N GLU A 203 -15.20 -7.09 -18.22
CA GLU A 203 -15.86 -6.76 -16.94
C GLU A 203 -15.82 -5.26 -16.68
N TRP A 204 -14.69 -4.61 -16.96
CA TRP A 204 -14.54 -3.17 -16.75
C TRP A 204 -15.43 -2.33 -17.66
N ALA A 205 -15.71 -2.79 -18.88
CA ALA A 205 -16.61 -2.08 -19.79
C ALA A 205 -18.00 -1.81 -19.18
N ASP A 206 -18.46 -2.71 -18.30
CA ASP A 206 -19.73 -2.58 -17.59
C ASP A 206 -19.61 -1.74 -16.30
N LEU A 207 -18.40 -1.62 -15.73
CA LEU A 207 -18.14 -0.96 -14.45
C LEU A 207 -17.64 0.48 -14.56
N LYS A 208 -16.99 0.84 -15.67
CA LYS A 208 -16.24 2.10 -15.78
C LYS A 208 -17.06 3.37 -15.52
N ASP A 209 -18.36 3.32 -15.80
CA ASP A 209 -19.29 4.46 -15.61
C ASP A 209 -20.16 4.29 -14.36
N SER A 210 -19.76 3.40 -13.45
CA SER A 210 -20.47 3.13 -12.20
C SER A 210 -20.23 4.23 -11.14
N PRO A 211 -21.03 4.28 -10.06
CA PRO A 211 -20.82 5.20 -8.93
C PRO A 211 -19.45 5.04 -8.22
N SER A 212 -18.71 3.96 -8.50
CA SER A 212 -17.36 3.75 -7.98
C SER A 212 -16.28 4.54 -8.77
N THR A 213 -16.65 5.30 -9.80
CA THR A 213 -15.73 6.24 -10.46
C THR A 213 -15.40 7.37 -9.50
N ILE A 214 -14.10 7.58 -9.24
CA ILE A 214 -13.64 8.58 -8.27
C ILE A 214 -13.86 9.98 -8.84
N THR A 215 -14.52 10.83 -8.06
CA THR A 215 -14.69 12.24 -8.40
C THR A 215 -13.52 13.08 -7.88
N LEU A 216 -13.30 14.24 -8.49
CA LEU A 216 -12.31 15.19 -8.00
C LEU A 216 -12.62 15.66 -6.58
N ASP A 217 -13.90 15.81 -6.23
CA ASP A 217 -14.31 16.20 -4.88
C ASP A 217 -13.93 15.13 -3.85
N GLU A 218 -14.11 13.86 -4.18
CA GLU A 218 -13.71 12.74 -3.31
C GLU A 218 -12.19 12.67 -3.16
N LEU A 219 -11.44 12.84 -4.26
CA LEU A 219 -9.98 12.89 -4.20
C LEU A 219 -9.51 14.04 -3.29
N ASN A 220 -10.08 15.24 -3.46
CA ASN A 220 -9.74 16.40 -2.64
C ASN A 220 -10.12 16.21 -1.17
N ARG A 221 -11.28 15.60 -0.89
CA ARG A 221 -11.71 15.27 0.48
C ARG A 221 -10.67 14.38 1.17
N VAL A 222 -10.21 13.34 0.50
CA VAL A 222 -9.23 12.41 1.08
C VAL A 222 -7.84 13.04 1.12
N ALA A 223 -7.44 13.81 0.12
CA ALA A 223 -6.16 14.52 0.12
C ALA A 223 -6.02 15.48 1.32
N SER A 224 -7.12 16.06 1.80
CA SER A 224 -7.11 16.94 2.97
C SER A 224 -6.64 16.26 4.26
N TYR A 225 -6.68 14.92 4.35
CA TYR A 225 -6.15 14.17 5.49
C TYR A 225 -4.61 14.15 5.55
N PHE A 226 -3.97 14.42 4.44
CA PHE A 226 -2.51 14.35 4.27
C PHE A 226 -1.85 15.72 4.17
N THR A 227 -2.52 16.76 4.67
CA THR A 227 -1.97 18.12 4.70
C THR A 227 -0.67 18.14 5.51
N PRO A 228 0.43 18.70 4.98
CA PRO A 228 1.66 18.84 5.73
C PRO A 228 1.42 19.65 7.02
N PRO A 229 2.11 19.31 8.11
CA PRO A 229 2.04 20.11 9.33
C PRO A 229 2.59 21.53 9.05
N ALA A 230 2.15 22.51 9.84
CA ALA A 230 2.75 23.83 9.81
C ALA A 230 4.21 23.72 10.28
N TYR A 231 5.15 23.83 9.33
CA TYR A 231 6.57 23.85 9.66
C TYR A 231 6.95 25.24 10.20
N GLU A 232 7.89 25.25 11.13
CA GLU A 232 8.52 26.51 11.56
C GLU A 232 9.33 27.08 10.39
N ASN A 233 9.29 28.40 10.23
CA ASN A 233 10.09 29.09 9.22
C ASN A 233 11.51 29.26 9.74
N LEU A 234 12.27 28.19 9.75
CA LEU A 234 13.66 28.19 10.20
C LEU A 234 14.58 28.73 9.08
N PRO A 235 15.67 29.44 9.47
CA PRO A 235 16.68 29.83 8.49
C PRO A 235 17.25 28.60 7.77
N SER A 236 17.50 28.71 6.48
CA SER A 236 18.17 27.66 5.69
C SER A 236 19.67 27.55 5.98
N ASP A 237 20.14 28.19 7.05
CA ASP A 237 21.53 28.24 7.45
C ASP A 237 21.96 26.94 8.15
N GLU A 238 22.79 26.17 7.47
CA GLU A 238 23.41 24.95 8.00
C GLU A 238 24.68 25.23 8.85
N SER A 239 25.02 26.48 9.13
CA SER A 239 26.27 26.84 9.83
C SER A 239 26.43 26.12 11.16
N VAL A 240 25.35 25.99 11.93
CA VAL A 240 25.36 25.25 13.21
C VAL A 240 25.74 23.79 13.00
N LEU A 241 25.13 23.13 12.02
CA LEU A 241 25.44 21.73 11.69
C LEU A 241 26.89 21.58 11.20
N GLN A 242 27.34 22.47 10.33
CA GLN A 242 28.70 22.45 9.80
C GLN A 242 29.74 22.70 10.90
N ASN A 243 29.50 23.63 11.81
CA ASN A 243 30.38 23.88 12.96
C ASN A 243 30.47 22.66 13.86
N LEU A 244 29.33 22.06 14.23
CA LEU A 244 29.30 20.84 15.03
C LEU A 244 30.04 19.67 14.37
N ARG A 245 29.93 19.51 13.06
CA ARG A 245 30.67 18.49 12.30
C ARG A 245 32.16 18.77 12.28
N HIS A 246 32.54 20.05 12.25
CA HIS A 246 33.96 20.44 12.29
C HIS A 246 34.57 20.23 13.67
N GLU A 247 33.84 20.54 14.73
CA GLU A 247 34.28 20.42 16.12
C GLU A 247 34.33 18.96 16.62
N ASN A 248 33.43 18.11 16.09
CA ASN A 248 33.28 16.72 16.56
C ASN A 248 33.33 15.74 15.38
N LYS A 249 34.48 15.05 15.26
CA LYS A 249 34.73 14.07 14.20
C LYS A 249 33.78 12.87 14.26
N ASP A 250 33.43 12.40 15.45
CA ASP A 250 32.53 11.25 15.61
C ASP A 250 31.11 11.62 15.20
N PHE A 251 30.65 12.81 15.58
CA PHE A 251 29.38 13.35 15.10
C PHE A 251 29.37 13.54 13.57
N SER A 252 30.45 14.06 12.98
CA SER A 252 30.59 14.20 11.53
C SER A 252 30.48 12.83 10.82
N ASN A 253 31.15 11.81 11.35
CA ASN A 253 31.08 10.45 10.84
C ASN A 253 29.67 9.86 10.97
N TRP A 254 29.02 10.12 12.11
CA TRP A 254 27.64 9.66 12.35
C TRP A 254 26.67 10.30 11.35
N VAL A 255 26.72 11.63 11.19
CA VAL A 255 25.90 12.36 10.21
C VAL A 255 26.09 11.81 8.80
N SER A 256 27.36 11.63 8.38
CA SER A 256 27.67 11.14 7.04
C SER A 256 27.16 9.74 6.74
N ARG A 257 27.00 8.90 7.76
CA ARG A 257 26.53 7.51 7.62
C ARG A 257 25.04 7.35 7.81
N ASN A 258 24.40 8.18 8.63
CA ASN A 258 23.04 7.98 9.09
C ASN A 258 22.03 9.01 8.58
N VAL A 259 22.49 10.23 8.22
CA VAL A 259 21.59 11.27 7.71
C VAL A 259 21.54 11.22 6.19
N ARG A 260 20.35 11.18 5.64
CA ARG A 260 20.08 11.25 4.20
C ARG A 260 19.03 12.31 3.94
N GLN A 261 19.21 13.06 2.88
CA GLN A 261 18.17 13.94 2.38
C GLN A 261 17.21 13.13 1.50
N ILE A 262 15.94 13.12 1.87
CA ILE A 262 14.88 12.40 1.17
C ILE A 262 13.80 13.44 0.79
N GLY A 263 13.99 14.14 -0.31
CA GLY A 263 13.04 15.15 -0.74
C GLY A 263 12.80 16.23 0.31
N ARG A 264 11.58 16.31 0.85
CA ARG A 264 11.16 17.33 1.83
C ARG A 264 11.58 17.02 3.26
N ALA A 265 12.06 15.81 3.54
CA ALA A 265 12.45 15.39 4.87
C ALA A 265 13.92 14.97 4.93
N HIS A 266 14.48 15.02 6.14
CA HIS A 266 15.80 14.45 6.46
C HIS A 266 15.61 13.30 7.42
N VAL A 267 16.21 12.16 7.13
CA VAL A 267 16.19 10.94 7.95
C VAL A 267 17.59 10.51 8.33
#